data_09be98e85be13c6ef7f77d429da6f50d
#
_entry.id   09be98e85be13c6ef7f77d429da6f50d
#
_cell.length_a   1.000
_cell.length_b   1.000
_cell.length_c   1.000
_cell.angle_alpha   90.00
_cell.angle_beta   90.00
_cell.angle_gamma   90.00
#
_symmetry.space_group_name_H-M   'P 1'
#
loop_
_entity.id
_entity.type
_entity.pdbx_description
1 polymer ?
#
loop_
_entity_poly.entity_id
_entity_poly.type
_entity_poly.pdbx_seq_one_letter_code
_entity_poly.pdbx_strand_id
1 'polypeptide(L)'
;TKSNYNPPDWIFAPVWTTLYLMMTLAIWFFWHTKNRDTNTVYIYFIHIIFNTTWSIVFFGLHQIFLALVVLMILISLIVILIIRFKRVNFVSYYLMIPYLLWCCYALFLX
;
A
#
# COMPACT_ATOMS: atom_id res chain seq x y z
N THR A 1 -7.30 14.06 15.55
CA THR A 1 -8.20 13.44 16.52
C THR A 1 -8.38 11.97 16.20
N LYS A 2 -8.59 11.20 17.23
CA LYS A 2 -8.75 9.78 17.07
C LYS A 2 -10.22 9.42 16.88
N SER A 3 -10.46 8.53 15.95
CA SER A 3 -11.77 7.95 15.78
C SER A 3 -12.01 6.91 16.87
N ASN A 4 -13.29 6.67 17.21
CA ASN A 4 -13.63 5.59 18.13
C ASN A 4 -13.30 4.22 17.54
N TYR A 5 -13.07 4.16 16.24
CA TYR A 5 -12.77 2.90 15.55
C TYR A 5 -11.27 2.69 15.40
N ASN A 6 -10.44 3.57 15.92
CA ASN A 6 -8.99 3.39 15.84
C ASN A 6 -8.59 2.15 16.63
N PRO A 7 -7.80 1.26 16.03
CA PRO A 7 -7.25 0.15 16.80
C PRO A 7 -6.20 0.66 17.79
N PRO A 8 -5.88 -0.13 18.82
CA PRO A 8 -4.79 0.24 19.72
C PRO A 8 -3.48 0.46 18.98
N ASP A 9 -2.65 1.35 19.49
CA ASP A 9 -1.39 1.69 18.84
C ASP A 9 -0.48 0.49 18.65
N TRP A 10 -0.51 -0.49 19.57
CA TRP A 10 0.38 -1.64 19.48
C TRP A 10 0.07 -2.53 18.28
N ILE A 11 -1.13 -2.40 17.69
CA ILE A 11 -1.51 -3.19 16.52
C ILE A 11 -0.82 -2.68 15.27
N PHE A 12 -0.51 -1.39 15.21
CA PHE A 12 0.00 -0.80 13.96
C PHE A 12 1.33 -1.39 13.52
N ALA A 13 2.27 -1.62 14.45
CA ALA A 13 3.59 -2.12 14.06
C ALA A 13 3.51 -3.53 13.45
N PRO A 14 2.85 -4.51 14.10
CA PRO A 14 2.78 -5.83 13.47
C PRO A 14 1.96 -5.85 12.18
N VAL A 15 0.91 -5.03 12.10
CA VAL A 15 0.12 -4.98 10.86
C VAL A 15 0.98 -4.42 9.73
N TRP A 16 1.66 -3.28 9.94
CA TRP A 16 2.47 -2.69 8.88
C TRP A 16 3.63 -3.59 8.50
N THR A 17 4.27 -4.25 9.48
CA THR A 17 5.33 -5.19 9.18
C THR A 17 4.83 -6.32 8.29
N THR A 18 3.66 -6.86 8.61
CA THR A 18 3.07 -7.92 7.81
C THR A 18 2.76 -7.43 6.40
N LEU A 19 2.20 -6.23 6.28
CA LEU A 19 1.85 -5.69 4.96
C LEU A 19 3.09 -5.42 4.12
N TYR A 20 4.17 -4.91 4.72
CA TYR A 20 5.40 -4.69 3.98
C TYR A 20 5.99 -6.00 3.50
N LEU A 21 5.91 -7.04 4.34
CA LEU A 21 6.38 -8.36 3.93
C LEU A 21 5.55 -8.88 2.75
N MET A 22 4.23 -8.73 2.81
CA MET A 22 3.36 -9.17 1.72
C MET A 22 3.64 -8.40 0.44
N MET A 23 3.86 -7.08 0.54
CA MET A 23 4.21 -6.27 -0.62
C MET A 23 5.51 -6.73 -1.26
N THR A 24 6.51 -7.01 -0.41
CA THR A 24 7.81 -7.46 -0.89
C THR A 24 7.67 -8.80 -1.61
N LEU A 25 6.91 -9.72 -1.02
CA LEU A 25 6.68 -11.00 -1.67
C LEU A 25 5.90 -10.83 -2.98
N ALA A 26 4.95 -9.90 -3.01
CA ALA A 26 4.16 -9.67 -4.23
C ALA A 26 5.06 -9.25 -5.38
N ILE A 27 5.93 -8.26 -5.14
CA ILE A 27 6.81 -7.80 -6.22
C ILE A 27 7.88 -8.83 -6.54
N TRP A 28 8.32 -9.59 -5.53
CA TRP A 28 9.30 -10.65 -5.76
C TRP A 28 8.72 -11.74 -6.67
N PHE A 29 7.50 -12.20 -6.41
CA PHE A 29 6.86 -13.19 -7.27
C PHE A 29 6.63 -12.64 -8.67
N PHE A 30 6.19 -11.38 -8.75
CA PHE A 30 5.97 -10.75 -10.05
C PHE A 30 7.27 -10.66 -10.84
N TRP A 31 8.37 -10.30 -10.17
CA TRP A 31 9.67 -10.14 -10.82
C TRP A 31 10.13 -11.46 -11.43
N HIS A 32 9.83 -12.59 -10.80
CA HIS A 32 10.27 -13.88 -11.27
C HIS A 32 9.31 -14.51 -12.29
N THR A 33 8.29 -13.81 -12.70
CA THR A 33 7.34 -14.30 -13.69
C THR A 33 7.84 -13.94 -15.08
N LYS A 34 7.68 -14.86 -16.04
CA LYS A 34 8.16 -14.64 -17.40
C LYS A 34 7.49 -13.45 -18.09
N ASN A 35 6.21 -13.24 -17.79
CA ASN A 35 5.43 -12.22 -18.48
C ASN A 35 5.46 -10.86 -17.78
N ARG A 36 6.37 -10.68 -16.84
CA ARG A 36 6.45 -9.42 -16.14
C ARG A 36 6.75 -8.29 -17.12
N ASP A 37 6.18 -7.13 -16.86
CA ASP A 37 6.52 -5.95 -17.65
C ASP A 37 7.21 -4.92 -16.77
N THR A 38 8.17 -4.25 -17.37
CA THR A 38 9.00 -3.28 -16.64
C THR A 38 8.17 -2.10 -16.14
N ASN A 39 7.14 -1.72 -16.91
CA ASN A 39 6.30 -0.59 -16.50
C ASN A 39 5.62 -0.85 -15.16
N THR A 40 5.18 -2.08 -14.91
CA THR A 40 4.57 -2.42 -13.64
C THR A 40 5.58 -2.29 -12.50
N VAL A 41 6.83 -2.69 -12.73
CA VAL A 41 7.87 -2.54 -11.73
C VAL A 41 8.10 -1.07 -11.41
N TYR A 42 8.12 -0.21 -12.42
CA TYR A 42 8.26 1.23 -12.19
C TYR A 42 7.09 1.79 -11.39
N ILE A 43 5.88 1.35 -11.69
CA ILE A 43 4.70 1.79 -10.93
C ILE A 43 4.82 1.35 -9.48
N TYR A 44 5.33 0.14 -9.25
CA TYR A 44 5.52 -0.34 -7.87
C TYR A 44 6.49 0.58 -7.11
N PHE A 45 7.60 0.99 -7.74
CA PHE A 45 8.55 1.86 -7.05
C PHE A 45 7.98 3.25 -6.82
N ILE A 46 7.18 3.77 -7.76
CA ILE A 46 6.50 5.03 -7.54
C ILE A 46 5.54 4.90 -6.36
N HIS A 47 4.84 3.78 -6.29
CA HIS A 47 3.93 3.51 -5.18
C HIS A 47 4.67 3.48 -3.84
N ILE A 48 5.86 2.91 -3.80
CA ILE A 48 6.67 2.89 -2.58
C ILE A 48 7.03 4.32 -2.15
N ILE A 49 7.36 5.18 -3.11
CA ILE A 49 7.66 6.57 -2.81
C ILE A 49 6.46 7.25 -2.16
N PHE A 50 5.27 7.06 -2.72
CA PHE A 50 4.06 7.65 -2.13
C PHE A 50 3.73 7.04 -0.78
N ASN A 51 3.98 5.76 -0.60
CA ASN A 51 3.77 5.12 0.70
C ASN A 51 4.66 5.76 1.77
N THR A 52 5.93 5.97 1.44
CA THR A 52 6.87 6.60 2.35
C THR A 52 6.47 8.05 2.60
N THR A 53 6.07 8.76 1.56
CA THR A 53 5.64 10.15 1.68
C THR A 53 4.44 10.27 2.61
N TRP A 54 3.47 9.36 2.47
CA TRP A 54 2.31 9.38 3.34
C TRP A 54 2.71 9.23 4.81
N SER A 55 3.61 8.30 5.09
CA SER A 55 4.06 8.09 6.47
C SER A 55 4.73 9.35 7.02
N ILE A 56 5.57 9.99 6.23
CA ILE A 56 6.25 11.21 6.67
C ILE A 56 5.23 12.32 6.92
N VAL A 57 4.29 12.51 6.00
CA VAL A 57 3.32 13.60 6.11
C VAL A 57 2.39 13.35 7.30
N PHE A 58 1.91 12.13 7.45
CA PHE A 58 0.93 11.85 8.49
C PHE A 58 1.57 11.81 9.89
N PHE A 59 2.64 11.03 10.06
CA PHE A 59 3.24 10.83 11.38
C PHE A 59 4.27 11.90 11.72
N GLY A 60 5.01 12.38 10.73
CA GLY A 60 6.07 13.34 10.97
C GLY A 60 5.60 14.79 10.99
N LEU A 61 4.84 15.17 9.97
CA LEU A 61 4.42 16.56 9.81
C LEU A 61 3.02 16.82 10.36
N HIS A 62 2.27 15.77 10.66
CA HIS A 62 0.90 15.88 11.19
C HIS A 62 -0.03 16.70 10.31
N GLN A 63 0.19 16.65 9.00
CA GLN A 63 -0.63 17.36 8.01
C GLN A 63 -1.74 16.44 7.52
N ILE A 64 -2.88 16.48 8.21
CA ILE A 64 -3.96 15.52 7.97
C ILE A 64 -4.52 15.66 6.56
N PHE A 65 -4.80 16.89 6.12
CA PHE A 65 -5.39 17.07 4.79
C PHE A 65 -4.43 16.60 3.70
N LEU A 66 -3.17 16.99 3.81
CA LEU A 66 -2.17 16.56 2.82
C LEU A 66 -1.99 15.05 2.84
N ALA A 67 -2.02 14.46 4.04
CA ALA A 67 -1.93 13.00 4.16
C ALA A 67 -3.10 12.31 3.46
N LEU A 68 -4.30 12.88 3.56
CA LEU A 68 -5.45 12.30 2.86
C LEU A 68 -5.27 12.35 1.35
N VAL A 69 -4.76 13.46 0.83
CA VAL A 69 -4.52 13.57 -0.62
C VAL A 69 -3.49 12.53 -1.06
N VAL A 70 -2.39 12.41 -0.32
CA VAL A 70 -1.36 11.43 -0.65
C VAL A 70 -1.91 10.02 -0.56
N LEU A 71 -2.74 9.74 0.45
CA LEU A 71 -3.33 8.41 0.62
C LEU A 71 -4.26 8.06 -0.55
N MET A 72 -5.02 9.05 -1.04
CA MET A 72 -5.89 8.79 -2.20
C MET A 72 -5.08 8.44 -3.44
N ILE A 73 -3.97 9.16 -3.65
CA ILE A 73 -3.08 8.83 -4.77
C ILE A 73 -2.48 7.45 -4.57
N LEU A 74 -2.05 7.14 -3.36
CA LEU A 74 -1.46 5.85 -3.02
C LEU A 74 -2.44 4.72 -3.29
N ILE A 75 -3.70 4.88 -2.86
CA ILE A 75 -4.71 3.85 -3.09
C ILE A 75 -4.93 3.64 -4.59
N SER A 76 -4.94 4.73 -5.37
CA SER A 76 -5.08 4.61 -6.82
C SER A 76 -3.93 3.79 -7.42
N LEU A 77 -2.70 4.03 -6.96
CA LEU A 77 -1.55 3.27 -7.43
C LEU A 77 -1.65 1.80 -7.04
N ILE A 78 -2.12 1.53 -5.83
CA ILE A 78 -2.29 0.15 -5.37
C ILE A 78 -3.32 -0.58 -6.25
N VAL A 79 -4.42 0.07 -6.57
CA VAL A 79 -5.43 -0.54 -7.44
C VAL A 79 -4.86 -0.84 -8.81
N ILE A 80 -4.08 0.08 -9.37
CA ILE A 80 -3.44 -0.15 -10.67
C ILE A 80 -2.51 -1.36 -10.59
N LEU A 81 -1.71 -1.45 -9.53
CA LEU A 81 -0.80 -2.58 -9.35
C LEU A 81 -1.56 -3.89 -9.21
N ILE A 82 -2.66 -3.88 -8.47
CA ILE A 82 -3.45 -5.10 -8.28
C ILE A 82 -3.99 -5.58 -9.61
N ILE A 83 -4.50 -4.67 -10.45
CA ILE A 83 -5.01 -5.03 -11.75
C ILE A 83 -3.91 -5.62 -12.63
N ARG A 84 -2.74 -5.00 -12.62
CA ARG A 84 -1.61 -5.47 -13.43
C ARG A 84 -1.08 -6.80 -12.92
N PHE A 85 -0.95 -6.96 -11.59
CA PHE A 85 -0.49 -8.22 -11.02
C PHE A 85 -1.44 -9.37 -11.37
N LYS A 86 -2.75 -9.10 -11.33
CA LYS A 86 -3.75 -10.12 -11.60
C LYS A 86 -3.59 -10.72 -12.99
N ARG A 87 -3.15 -9.92 -13.96
CA ARG A 87 -2.97 -10.39 -15.33
C ARG A 87 -1.79 -11.34 -15.48
N VAL A 88 -0.86 -11.31 -14.54
CA VAL A 88 0.42 -12.01 -14.69
C VAL A 88 0.62 -13.06 -13.61
N ASN A 89 0.29 -12.76 -12.37
CA ASN A 89 0.59 -13.66 -11.25
C ASN A 89 -0.46 -13.48 -10.15
N PHE A 90 -1.29 -14.51 -9.96
CA PHE A 90 -2.35 -14.45 -8.97
C PHE A 90 -1.82 -14.35 -7.55
N VAL A 91 -0.66 -14.95 -7.26
CA VAL A 91 -0.10 -14.86 -5.90
C VAL A 91 0.23 -13.40 -5.58
N SER A 92 0.87 -12.70 -6.52
CA SER A 92 1.15 -11.27 -6.32
C SER A 92 -0.14 -10.48 -6.12
N TYR A 93 -1.15 -10.78 -6.90
CA TYR A 93 -2.44 -10.12 -6.80
C TYR A 93 -3.05 -10.30 -5.42
N TYR A 94 -3.12 -11.54 -4.94
CA TYR A 94 -3.73 -11.81 -3.63
C TYR A 94 -2.94 -11.20 -2.49
N LEU A 95 -1.62 -11.15 -2.61
CA LEU A 95 -0.79 -10.59 -1.54
C LEU A 95 -1.02 -9.09 -1.35
N MET A 96 -1.49 -8.40 -2.39
CA MET A 96 -1.74 -6.95 -2.30
C MET A 96 -3.12 -6.61 -1.75
N ILE A 97 -4.04 -7.57 -1.70
CA ILE A 97 -5.42 -7.27 -1.30
C ILE A 97 -5.52 -6.81 0.17
N PRO A 98 -4.91 -7.48 1.15
CA PRO A 98 -4.97 -6.99 2.53
C PRO A 98 -4.40 -5.59 2.70
N TYR A 99 -3.35 -5.28 1.95
CA TYR A 99 -2.74 -3.96 1.98
C TYR A 99 -3.73 -2.90 1.48
N LEU A 100 -4.42 -3.17 0.37
CA LEU A 100 -5.43 -2.24 -0.12
C LEU A 100 -6.54 -2.04 0.91
N LEU A 101 -7.01 -3.12 1.52
CA LEU A 101 -8.07 -3.04 2.51
C LEU A 101 -7.63 -2.21 3.71
N TRP A 102 -6.38 -2.37 4.15
CA TRP A 102 -5.88 -1.60 5.28
C TRP A 102 -5.78 -0.10 4.93
N CYS A 103 -5.35 0.22 3.71
CA CYS A 103 -5.26 1.61 3.28
C CYS A 103 -6.64 2.24 3.18
N CYS A 104 -7.64 1.50 2.71
CA CYS A 104 -9.00 1.99 2.66
C CYS A 104 -9.55 2.23 4.07
N TYR A 105 -9.22 1.35 4.99
CA TYR A 105 -9.61 1.53 6.39
C TYR A 105 -8.96 2.79 6.96
N ALA A 106 -7.68 3.01 6.65
CA ALA A 106 -6.99 4.22 7.10
C ALA A 106 -7.65 5.48 6.54
N LEU A 107 -8.08 5.43 5.30
CA LEU A 107 -8.78 6.56 4.69
C LEU A 107 -10.12 6.81 5.41
N PHE A 108 -10.83 5.76 5.76
CA PHE A 108 -12.08 5.88 6.49
C PHE A 108 -11.86 6.54 7.86
N LEU A 109 -10.84 6.10 8.53
CA LEU A 109 -10.54 6.70 9.83
C LEU A 109 -10.20 8.17 9.74
N UNK A 110 -9.61 8.61 8.66
CA UNK A 110 -9.18 9.88 8.42
C UNK A 110 -9.87 10.87 8.26
#